data_6ccba517e86d9b2caf48dc1ca9756146
#
_entry.id   6ccba517e86d9b2caf48dc1ca9756146
#
_cell.length_a   1.000
_cell.length_b   1.000
_cell.length_c   1.000
_cell.angle_alpha   90.00
_cell.angle_beta   90.00
_cell.angle_gamma   90.00
#
_symmetry.space_group_name_H-M   'P 1'
#
loop_
_entity.id
_entity.type
_entity.pdbx_description
1 polymer ?
#
loop_
_entity_poly.entity_id
_entity_poly.type
_entity_poly.pdbx_seq_one_letter_code
_entity_poly.pdbx_strand_id
1 'polypeptide(L)'
;MRVVKSILITSILRYMFIFLNKQIHMVIDYDGWIDYFYIPAGLNIIVLLIYGYEGAIGIAIGSFIWNFLNKSSDMFAAVGLSIMPFISSSIAYYLYQRFIIQDKNKGWHAPSLSEVCIFSIIYAIINSTVHHVAFPFLLKFE
;
A
#
# COMPACT_ATOMS: atom_id res chain seq x y z
N MET A 1 -0.43 4.23 -22.98
CA MET A 1 0.91 3.65 -22.68
C MET A 1 1.49 4.07 -21.32
N ARG A 2 1.41 5.34 -20.89
CA ARG A 2 1.97 5.81 -19.60
C ARG A 2 1.31 5.11 -18.40
N VAL A 3 -0.01 5.09 -18.31
CA VAL A 3 -0.80 4.47 -17.22
C VAL A 3 -0.42 3.00 -16.99
N VAL A 4 -0.38 2.21 -18.06
CA VAL A 4 -0.03 0.78 -17.97
C VAL A 4 1.40 0.58 -17.46
N LYS A 5 2.34 1.41 -17.90
CA LYS A 5 3.73 1.36 -17.40
C LYS A 5 3.80 1.69 -15.91
N SER A 6 3.09 2.73 -15.45
CA SER A 6 3.02 3.10 -14.03
C SER A 6 2.48 1.95 -13.18
N ILE A 7 1.38 1.33 -13.60
CA ILE A 7 0.78 0.19 -12.89
C ILE A 7 1.75 -1.00 -12.84
N LEU A 8 2.39 -1.35 -13.95
CA LEU A 8 3.34 -2.46 -14.00
C LEU A 8 4.55 -2.22 -13.08
N ILE A 9 5.15 -1.03 -13.16
CA ILE A 9 6.30 -0.67 -12.33
C ILE A 9 5.92 -0.75 -10.85
N THR A 10 4.80 -0.18 -10.45
CA THR A 10 4.36 -0.17 -9.05
C THR A 10 3.98 -1.55 -8.54
N SER A 11 3.40 -2.42 -9.39
CA SER A 11 3.09 -3.81 -9.04
C SER A 11 4.36 -4.61 -8.79
N ILE A 12 5.38 -4.48 -9.65
CA ILE A 12 6.67 -5.15 -9.50
C ILE A 12 7.38 -4.66 -8.24
N LEU A 13 7.44 -3.34 -8.03
CA LEU A 13 8.05 -2.75 -6.84
C LEU A 13 7.36 -3.26 -5.58
N ARG A 14 6.04 -3.26 -5.55
CA ARG A 14 5.28 -3.76 -4.41
C ARG A 14 5.60 -5.22 -4.09
N TYR A 15 5.59 -6.09 -5.09
CA TYR A 15 5.93 -7.50 -4.94
C TYR A 15 7.36 -7.68 -4.39
N MET A 16 8.33 -6.99 -4.99
CA MET A 16 9.74 -7.06 -4.57
C MET A 16 9.93 -6.59 -3.11
N PHE A 17 9.27 -5.50 -2.71
CA PHE A 17 9.43 -4.99 -1.35
C PHE A 17 8.74 -5.87 -0.31
N ILE A 18 7.63 -6.52 -0.62
CA ILE A 18 7.05 -7.54 0.27
C ILE A 18 8.00 -8.74 0.38
N PHE A 19 8.58 -9.18 -0.73
CA PHE A 19 9.57 -10.26 -0.72
C PHE A 19 10.79 -9.91 0.13
N LEU A 20 11.38 -8.73 -0.06
CA LEU A 20 12.51 -8.24 0.74
C LEU A 20 12.15 -8.14 2.23
N ASN A 21 10.97 -7.61 2.55
CA ASN A 21 10.50 -7.53 3.94
C ASN A 21 10.44 -8.91 4.58
N LYS A 22 9.94 -9.93 3.86
CA LYS A 22 9.93 -11.32 4.34
C LYS A 22 11.34 -11.86 4.59
N GLN A 23 12.30 -11.57 3.70
CA GLN A 23 13.70 -12.01 3.89
C GLN A 23 14.34 -11.35 5.11
N ILE A 24 14.10 -10.06 5.33
CA ILE A 24 14.61 -9.33 6.49
C ILE A 24 14.02 -9.91 7.78
N HIS A 25 12.72 -10.23 7.81
CA HIS A 25 12.08 -10.86 8.96
C HIS A 25 12.68 -12.23 9.29
N MET A 26 13.03 -13.04 8.29
CA MET A 26 13.68 -14.34 8.51
C MET A 26 15.07 -14.22 9.13
N VAL A 27 15.74 -13.07 8.95
CA VAL A 27 17.09 -12.81 9.51
C VAL A 27 17.02 -12.19 10.92
N ILE A 28 15.98 -11.41 11.21
CA ILE A 28 15.82 -10.65 12.47
C ILE A 28 14.87 -11.36 13.43
N ASP A 29 14.66 -12.65 13.30
CA ASP A 29 13.66 -13.45 14.03
C ASP A 29 13.54 -13.05 15.51
N TYR A 30 12.60 -12.12 15.78
CA TYR A 30 12.17 -11.73 17.09
C TYR A 30 10.68 -12.01 17.20
N ASP A 31 10.31 -12.92 18.06
CA ASP A 31 8.94 -13.30 18.48
C ASP A 31 7.77 -12.74 17.63
N GLY A 32 7.57 -13.29 16.51
CA GLY A 32 6.47 -13.54 15.56
C GLY A 32 5.24 -12.64 15.46
N TRP A 33 5.06 -11.56 16.22
CA TRP A 33 3.76 -10.87 16.28
C TRP A 33 3.76 -9.39 15.92
N ILE A 34 4.91 -8.71 15.85
CA ILE A 34 4.95 -7.28 15.56
C ILE A 34 6.00 -6.99 14.50
N ASP A 35 5.56 -6.64 13.31
CA ASP A 35 6.41 -6.07 12.26
C ASP A 35 6.82 -4.64 12.64
N TYR A 36 7.88 -4.49 13.42
CA TYR A 36 8.41 -3.17 13.81
C TYR A 36 8.84 -2.34 12.61
N PHE A 37 9.19 -2.97 11.51
CA PHE A 37 9.65 -2.32 10.30
C PHE A 37 8.94 -2.90 9.07
N TYR A 38 7.82 -2.29 8.70
CA TYR A 38 7.10 -2.69 7.50
C TYR A 38 7.50 -1.81 6.31
N ILE A 39 8.62 -2.16 5.68
CA ILE A 39 9.18 -1.44 4.52
C ILE A 39 8.13 -1.18 3.41
N PRO A 40 7.23 -2.14 3.08
CA PRO A 40 6.21 -1.91 2.07
C PRO A 40 5.26 -0.74 2.34
N ALA A 41 5.07 -0.33 3.61
CA ALA A 41 4.24 0.83 3.92
C ALA A 41 4.89 2.14 3.48
N GLY A 42 6.18 2.31 3.71
CA GLY A 42 6.94 3.47 3.22
C GLY A 42 6.94 3.57 1.69
N LEU A 43 7.10 2.43 1.00
CA LEU A 43 7.00 2.38 -0.45
C LEU A 43 5.64 2.82 -0.96
N ASN A 44 4.53 2.41 -0.31
CA ASN A 44 3.20 2.80 -0.72
C ASN A 44 3.03 4.32 -0.73
N ILE A 45 3.59 5.01 0.27
CA ILE A 45 3.56 6.47 0.35
C ILE A 45 4.27 7.10 -0.85
N ILE A 46 5.50 6.65 -1.15
CA ILE A 46 6.28 7.14 -2.28
C ILE A 46 5.55 6.87 -3.60
N VAL A 47 5.04 5.66 -3.78
CA VAL A 47 4.30 5.26 -4.98
C VAL A 47 3.05 6.11 -5.18
N LEU A 48 2.30 6.40 -4.12
CA LEU A 48 1.10 7.23 -4.20
C LEU A 48 1.42 8.70 -4.51
N LEU A 49 2.51 9.24 -3.97
CA LEU A 49 2.94 10.59 -4.26
C LEU A 49 3.39 10.77 -5.72
N ILE A 50 4.01 9.73 -6.32
CA ILE A 50 4.52 9.79 -7.69
C ILE A 50 3.44 9.42 -8.73
N TYR A 51 2.67 8.36 -8.46
CA TYR A 51 1.78 7.74 -9.45
C TYR A 51 0.28 7.88 -9.11
N GLY A 52 -0.07 8.42 -7.95
CA GLY A 52 -1.45 8.64 -7.54
C GLY A 52 -2.30 7.36 -7.55
N TYR A 53 -3.47 7.43 -8.16
CA TYR A 53 -4.38 6.28 -8.26
C TYR A 53 -3.82 5.12 -9.10
N GLU A 54 -2.97 5.40 -10.09
CA GLU A 54 -2.28 4.34 -10.84
C GLU A 54 -1.37 3.54 -9.90
N GLY A 55 -0.72 4.23 -8.96
CA GLY A 55 0.06 3.62 -7.89
C GLY A 55 -0.79 2.74 -6.96
N ALA A 56 -1.98 3.20 -6.57
CA ALA A 56 -2.90 2.42 -5.74
C ALA A 56 -3.33 1.11 -6.44
N ILE A 57 -3.62 1.15 -7.73
CA ILE A 57 -3.94 -0.04 -8.53
C ILE A 57 -2.73 -0.99 -8.57
N GLY A 58 -1.53 -0.46 -8.81
CA GLY A 58 -0.31 -1.26 -8.83
C GLY A 58 0.00 -1.92 -7.47
N ILE A 59 -0.24 -1.21 -6.37
CA ILE A 59 -0.13 -1.76 -5.00
C ILE A 59 -1.09 -2.95 -4.82
N ALA A 60 -2.34 -2.82 -5.28
CA ALA A 60 -3.32 -3.89 -5.20
C ALA A 60 -2.90 -5.13 -6.00
N ILE A 61 -2.48 -4.94 -7.24
CA ILE A 61 -2.04 -6.04 -8.12
C ILE A 61 -0.80 -6.73 -7.54
N GLY A 62 0.21 -5.98 -7.11
CA GLY A 62 1.41 -6.54 -6.49
C GLY A 62 1.11 -7.31 -5.20
N SER A 63 0.19 -6.80 -4.38
CA SER A 63 -0.29 -7.49 -3.17
C SER A 63 -1.09 -8.75 -3.52
N PHE A 64 -1.91 -8.73 -4.57
CA PHE A 64 -2.65 -9.90 -5.03
C PHE A 64 -1.71 -11.02 -5.48
N ILE A 65 -0.75 -10.71 -6.33
CA ILE A 65 0.23 -11.67 -6.81
C ILE A 65 0.98 -12.30 -5.63
N TRP A 66 1.40 -11.47 -4.67
CA TRP A 66 2.08 -11.95 -3.47
C TRP A 66 1.21 -12.89 -2.63
N ASN A 67 -0.01 -12.47 -2.30
CA ASN A 67 -0.91 -13.25 -1.46
C ASN A 67 -1.31 -14.57 -2.12
N PHE A 68 -1.61 -14.53 -3.41
CA PHE A 68 -1.97 -15.74 -4.18
C PHE A 68 -0.83 -16.75 -4.25
N LEU A 69 0.41 -16.30 -4.45
CA LEU A 69 1.56 -17.20 -4.58
C LEU A 69 2.12 -17.69 -3.24
N ASN A 70 1.96 -16.94 -2.15
CA ASN A 70 2.70 -17.20 -0.91
C ASN A 70 1.85 -17.43 0.34
N LYS A 71 0.61 -16.95 0.41
CA LYS A 71 -0.20 -17.00 1.63
C LYS A 71 -1.42 -17.89 1.52
N SER A 72 -2.06 -17.95 0.37
CA SER A 72 -3.32 -18.66 0.24
C SER A 72 -3.47 -19.21 -1.18
N SER A 73 -3.78 -20.49 -1.29
CA SER A 73 -4.31 -21.09 -2.52
C SER A 73 -5.78 -20.66 -2.75
N ASP A 74 -6.42 -20.01 -1.77
CA ASP A 74 -7.76 -19.50 -1.90
C ASP A 74 -7.75 -18.12 -2.58
N MET A 75 -8.37 -18.06 -3.73
CA MET A 75 -8.49 -16.85 -4.55
C MET A 75 -9.28 -15.76 -3.82
N PHE A 76 -10.30 -16.10 -3.03
CA PHE A 76 -11.10 -15.12 -2.29
C PHE A 76 -10.28 -14.43 -1.21
N ALA A 77 -9.49 -15.18 -0.45
CA ALA A 77 -8.59 -14.62 0.55
C ALA A 77 -7.53 -13.71 -0.10
N ALA A 78 -6.93 -14.14 -1.20
CA ALA A 78 -5.94 -13.34 -1.92
C ALA A 78 -6.54 -12.01 -2.45
N VAL A 79 -7.75 -12.04 -2.99
CA VAL A 79 -8.48 -10.85 -3.44
C VAL A 79 -8.81 -9.95 -2.26
N GLY A 80 -9.38 -10.50 -1.18
CA GLY A 80 -9.75 -9.74 0.02
C GLY A 80 -8.55 -9.00 0.63
N LEU A 81 -7.42 -9.70 0.82
CA LEU A 81 -6.19 -9.12 1.35
C LEU A 81 -5.56 -8.06 0.42
N SER A 82 -5.89 -8.07 -0.87
CA SER A 82 -5.37 -7.13 -1.87
C SER A 82 -6.26 -5.90 -2.04
N ILE A 83 -7.54 -6.03 -1.78
CA ILE A 83 -8.50 -4.92 -1.79
C ILE A 83 -8.22 -3.94 -0.64
N MET A 84 -7.80 -4.41 0.52
CA MET A 84 -7.50 -3.54 1.68
C MET A 84 -6.45 -2.47 1.38
N PRO A 85 -5.23 -2.81 0.90
CA PRO A 85 -4.25 -1.80 0.56
C PRO A 85 -4.70 -0.90 -0.59
N PHE A 86 -5.55 -1.38 -1.51
CA PHE A 86 -6.15 -0.54 -2.54
C PHE A 86 -7.08 0.52 -1.96
N ILE A 87 -8.02 0.12 -1.08
CA ILE A 87 -8.98 1.03 -0.44
C ILE A 87 -8.21 2.05 0.41
N SER A 88 -7.32 1.60 1.29
CA SER A 88 -6.55 2.51 2.15
C SER A 88 -5.70 3.49 1.37
N SER A 89 -5.04 3.03 0.30
CA SER A 89 -4.23 3.88 -0.58
C SER A 89 -5.08 4.91 -1.32
N SER A 90 -6.23 4.49 -1.85
CA SER A 90 -7.13 5.36 -2.60
C SER A 90 -7.76 6.45 -1.72
N ILE A 91 -8.21 6.09 -0.52
CA ILE A 91 -8.76 7.06 0.45
C ILE A 91 -7.69 8.03 0.92
N ALA A 92 -6.50 7.53 1.29
CA ALA A 92 -5.41 8.39 1.74
C ALA A 92 -4.99 9.37 0.65
N TYR A 93 -4.86 8.93 -0.59
CA TYR A 93 -4.51 9.79 -1.72
C TYR A 93 -5.61 10.82 -2.03
N TYR A 94 -6.89 10.43 -1.95
CA TYR A 94 -8.01 11.37 -2.08
C TYR A 94 -7.96 12.48 -1.03
N LEU A 95 -7.73 12.13 0.24
CA LEU A 95 -7.63 13.12 1.32
C LEU A 95 -6.39 14.02 1.14
N TYR A 96 -5.27 13.45 0.71
CA TYR A 96 -4.07 14.22 0.38
C TYR A 96 -4.36 15.28 -0.69
N GLN A 97 -5.02 14.87 -1.79
CA GLN A 97 -5.40 15.81 -2.84
C GLN A 97 -6.40 16.88 -2.35
N ARG A 98 -7.34 16.48 -1.50
CA ARG A 98 -8.40 17.37 -1.06
C ARG A 98 -7.96 18.41 -0.03
N PHE A 99 -7.06 18.03 0.88
CA PHE A 99 -6.70 18.86 2.03
C PHE A 99 -5.29 19.43 1.97
N ILE A 100 -4.38 18.82 1.25
CA ILE A 100 -2.98 19.23 1.22
C ILE A 100 -2.66 19.93 -0.10
N ILE A 101 -3.08 19.39 -1.24
CA ILE A 101 -2.89 20.03 -2.54
C ILE A 101 -4.05 21.01 -2.78
N GLN A 102 -4.02 22.19 -2.16
CA GLN A 102 -5.07 23.19 -2.34
C GLN A 102 -5.02 23.91 -3.68
N ASP A 103 -3.90 23.93 -4.35
CA ASP A 103 -3.67 24.71 -5.58
C ASP A 103 -3.63 23.82 -6.82
N LYS A 104 -4.82 23.56 -7.39
CA LYS A 104 -4.98 22.75 -8.59
C LYS A 104 -4.29 23.31 -9.85
N ASN A 105 -3.82 24.57 -9.79
CA ASN A 105 -3.16 25.24 -10.92
C ASN A 105 -1.65 25.07 -10.91
N LYS A 106 -1.07 24.55 -9.86
CA LYS A 106 0.35 24.17 -9.87
C LYS A 106 0.46 22.80 -10.48
N GLY A 107 1.13 22.76 -11.65
CA GLY A 107 1.55 21.50 -12.25
C GLY A 107 2.31 20.61 -11.24
N TRP A 108 2.81 19.48 -11.68
CA TRP A 108 3.56 18.55 -10.82
C TRP A 108 4.61 19.29 -10.00
N HIS A 109 4.45 19.34 -8.68
CA HIS A 109 5.43 19.89 -7.76
C HIS A 109 5.94 18.76 -6.86
N ALA A 110 7.24 18.81 -6.54
CA ALA A 110 7.79 17.87 -5.57
C ALA A 110 7.18 18.18 -4.20
N PRO A 111 6.61 17.18 -3.50
CA PRO A 111 6.02 17.41 -2.19
C PRO A 111 7.10 17.88 -1.19
N SER A 112 6.75 18.85 -0.35
CA SER A 112 7.60 19.28 0.76
C SER A 112 7.70 18.20 1.83
N LEU A 113 8.72 18.26 2.67
CA LEU A 113 8.91 17.30 3.76
C LEU A 113 7.68 17.27 4.69
N SER A 114 7.09 18.43 5.00
CA SER A 114 5.88 18.51 5.83
C SER A 114 4.68 17.82 5.18
N GLU A 115 4.49 17.97 3.87
CA GLU A 115 3.42 17.29 3.13
C GLU A 115 3.62 15.76 3.15
N VAL A 116 4.85 15.29 2.98
CA VAL A 116 5.17 13.86 3.09
C VAL A 116 4.87 13.34 4.49
N CYS A 117 5.27 14.06 5.54
CA CYS A 117 5.00 13.67 6.93
C CYS A 117 3.49 13.60 7.22
N ILE A 118 2.73 14.64 6.84
CA ILE A 118 1.27 14.67 7.05
C ILE A 118 0.60 13.53 6.26
N PHE A 119 0.99 13.32 5.01
CA PHE A 119 0.46 12.22 4.20
C PHE A 119 0.76 10.86 4.81
N SER A 120 1.96 10.67 5.36
CA SER A 120 2.36 9.42 6.03
C SER A 120 1.49 9.12 7.25
N ILE A 121 1.17 10.14 8.05
CA ILE A 121 0.28 10.00 9.21
C ILE A 121 -1.14 9.65 8.75
N ILE A 122 -1.69 10.36 7.78
CA ILE A 122 -3.01 10.08 7.21
C ILE A 122 -3.06 8.65 6.67
N TYR A 123 -2.06 8.25 5.88
CA TYR A 123 -1.97 6.91 5.33
C TYR A 123 -1.93 5.84 6.43
N ALA A 124 -1.10 6.03 7.46
CA ALA A 124 -0.98 5.07 8.56
C ALA A 124 -2.30 4.88 9.31
N ILE A 125 -3.02 5.97 9.63
CA ILE A 125 -4.32 5.92 10.31
C ILE A 125 -5.33 5.16 9.45
N ILE A 126 -5.46 5.52 8.17
CA ILE A 126 -6.43 4.90 7.26
C ILE A 126 -6.10 3.42 7.06
N ASN A 127 -4.84 3.11 6.80
CA ASN A 127 -4.40 1.74 6.57
C ASN A 127 -4.67 0.85 7.80
N SER A 128 -4.34 1.33 8.99
CA SER A 128 -4.63 0.64 10.24
C SER A 128 -6.13 0.42 10.43
N THR A 129 -6.95 1.47 10.21
CA THR A 129 -8.40 1.39 10.36
C THR A 129 -9.02 0.38 9.38
N VAL A 130 -8.63 0.44 8.11
CA VAL A 130 -9.14 -0.49 7.07
C VAL A 130 -8.78 -1.93 7.44
N HIS A 131 -7.55 -2.19 7.87
CA HIS A 131 -7.15 -3.53 8.29
C HIS A 131 -7.91 -4.01 9.52
N HIS A 132 -8.05 -3.18 10.56
CA HIS A 132 -8.79 -3.56 11.78
C HIS A 132 -10.27 -3.84 11.53
N VAL A 133 -10.89 -3.10 10.62
CA VAL A 133 -12.31 -3.32 10.28
C VAL A 133 -12.49 -4.55 9.40
N ALA A 134 -11.62 -4.76 8.42
CA ALA A 134 -11.80 -5.81 7.41
C ALA A 134 -11.29 -7.18 7.86
N PHE A 135 -10.26 -7.24 8.70
CA PHE A 135 -9.63 -8.49 9.14
C PHE A 135 -10.60 -9.47 9.82
N PRO A 136 -11.47 -9.04 10.78
CA PRO A 136 -12.44 -9.93 11.41
C PRO A 136 -13.45 -10.55 10.45
N PHE A 137 -13.75 -9.87 9.34
CA PHE A 137 -14.66 -10.40 8.32
C PHE A 137 -13.98 -11.44 7.43
N LEU A 138 -12.70 -11.27 7.13
CA LEU A 138 -11.95 -12.22 6.29
C LEU A 138 -11.60 -13.51 7.05
N LEU A 139 -11.27 -13.43 8.35
CA LEU A 139 -10.96 -14.60 9.17
C LEU A 139 -12.17 -15.48 9.50
N LYS A 140 -13.40 -15.02 9.25
CA LYS A 140 -14.60 -15.85 9.45
C LYS A 140 -14.86 -16.86 8.33
N PHE A 141 -14.10 -16.78 7.24
CA PHE A 141 -14.24 -17.67 6.10
C PHE A 141 -13.10 -18.73 6.01
N GLU A 142 -12.23 -18.78 7.02
CA GLU A 142 -11.31 -19.90 7.27
C GLU A 142 -11.93 -20.87 8.29
#